data_ad043241f4fb4c3d3dbae307d60e36c3
#
_entry.id   ad043241f4fb4c3d3dbae307d60e36c3
#
_cell.length_a   1.000
_cell.length_b   1.000
_cell.length_c   1.000
_cell.angle_alpha   90.00
_cell.angle_beta   90.00
_cell.angle_gamma   90.00
#
_symmetry.space_group_name_H-M   'P 1'
#
loop_
_entity.id
_entity.type
_entity.pdbx_description
1 polymer ?
#
loop_
_entity_poly.entity_id
_entity_poly.type
_entity_poly.pdbx_seq_one_letter_code
_entity_poly.pdbx_strand_id
1 'polypeptide(L)'
;NAMRYEQARIQALFLTDKMAYELNLTEEQYEAAYEINLDYLMSVNSMVDLYGANWTHRNMDFNYILCDWQYRAYMEANYFYRPLRWDAGYWHFSVYARYPRRDYYYFGRPSFYSAYCGAHSWRMNGDRSWYYGRDLFYGRNNSNYYGMRDNFNRGYYNRGYNNYSSYDYNYPQDNRPRSFGNQ
;
A
#
# COMPACT_ATOMS: atom_id res chain seq x y z
N ASN A 1 17.81 -1.08 -8.03
CA ASN A 1 17.89 -0.14 -9.14
C ASN A 1 16.78 0.89 -9.04
N ALA A 2 17.12 2.13 -9.38
CA ALA A 2 16.23 3.26 -9.15
C ALA A 2 14.92 3.14 -9.91
N MET A 3 14.96 2.65 -11.15
CA MET A 3 13.77 2.48 -11.96
C MET A 3 12.81 1.48 -11.32
N ARG A 4 13.34 0.41 -10.78
CA ARG A 4 12.50 -0.59 -10.14
C ARG A 4 11.84 -0.04 -8.87
N TYR A 5 12.58 0.73 -8.08
CA TYR A 5 11.99 1.37 -6.92
C TYR A 5 10.86 2.32 -7.32
N GLU A 6 11.09 3.08 -8.36
CA GLU A 6 10.09 4.04 -8.80
C GLU A 6 8.81 3.34 -9.22
N GLN A 7 8.95 2.25 -9.95
CA GLN A 7 7.79 1.46 -10.35
C GLN A 7 7.08 0.86 -9.14
N ALA A 8 7.85 0.30 -8.22
CA ALA A 8 7.27 -0.30 -7.04
C ALA A 8 6.58 0.72 -6.15
N ARG A 9 7.11 1.93 -6.08
CA ARG A 9 6.49 3.00 -5.30
C ARG A 9 5.11 3.38 -5.83
N ILE A 10 4.97 3.46 -7.15
CA ILE A 10 3.68 3.79 -7.74
C ILE A 10 2.67 2.68 -7.47
N GLN A 11 3.08 1.44 -7.61
CA GLN A 11 2.21 0.31 -7.30
C GLN A 11 1.86 0.26 -5.82
N ALA A 12 2.85 0.45 -4.97
CA ALA A 12 2.62 0.42 -3.53
C ALA A 12 1.67 1.55 -3.11
N LEU A 13 1.84 2.73 -3.70
CA LEU A 13 0.97 3.84 -3.37
C LEU A 13 -0.46 3.56 -3.81
N PHE A 14 -0.65 3.05 -5.02
CA PHE A 14 -1.99 2.75 -5.51
C PHE A 14 -2.67 1.69 -4.63
N LEU A 15 -1.96 0.63 -4.32
CA LEU A 15 -2.48 -0.45 -3.48
C LEU A 15 -2.84 0.09 -2.08
N THR A 16 -1.95 0.85 -1.49
CA THR A 16 -2.15 1.38 -0.14
C THR A 16 -3.29 2.39 -0.10
N ASP A 17 -3.42 3.21 -1.14
CA ASP A 17 -4.52 4.16 -1.26
C ASP A 17 -5.87 3.44 -1.17
N LYS A 18 -6.02 2.33 -1.90
CA LYS A 18 -7.26 1.58 -1.91
C LYS A 18 -7.48 0.84 -0.60
N MET A 19 -6.41 0.32 -0.02
CA MET A 19 -6.49 -0.29 1.31
C MET A 19 -6.94 0.72 2.35
N ALA A 20 -6.40 1.94 2.29
CA ALA A 20 -6.78 2.97 3.26
C ALA A 20 -8.26 3.30 3.17
N TYR A 21 -8.80 3.30 1.97
CA TYR A 21 -10.23 3.55 1.80
C TYR A 21 -11.06 2.36 2.28
N GLU A 22 -10.75 1.16 1.81
CA GLU A 22 -11.59 0.00 2.14
C GLU A 22 -11.47 -0.43 3.59
N LEU A 23 -10.28 -0.30 4.16
CA LEU A 23 -10.04 -0.72 5.55
C LEU A 23 -10.15 0.44 6.53
N ASN A 24 -10.45 1.62 6.04
CA ASN A 24 -10.60 2.81 6.89
C ASN A 24 -9.39 3.01 7.79
N LEU A 25 -8.20 3.05 7.19
CA LEU A 25 -6.96 3.12 7.95
C LEU A 25 -6.81 4.46 8.65
N THR A 26 -6.08 4.47 9.75
CA THR A 26 -5.54 5.71 10.29
C THR A 26 -4.40 6.18 9.40
N GLU A 27 -3.97 7.42 9.58
CA GLU A 27 -2.82 7.91 8.81
C GLU A 27 -1.55 7.17 9.17
N GLU A 28 -1.39 6.79 10.42
CA GLU A 28 -0.23 6.00 10.83
C GLU A 28 -0.26 4.61 10.19
N GLN A 29 -1.44 3.99 10.15
CA GLN A 29 -1.56 2.70 9.46
C GLN A 29 -1.28 2.85 7.97
N TYR A 30 -1.74 3.94 7.38
CA TYR A 30 -1.53 4.23 5.95
C TYR A 30 -0.03 4.31 5.63
N GLU A 31 0.70 5.05 6.44
CA GLU A 31 2.14 5.17 6.24
C GLU A 31 2.84 3.82 6.37
N ALA A 32 2.50 3.07 7.42
CA ALA A 32 3.08 1.74 7.62
C ALA A 32 2.70 0.80 6.48
N ALA A 33 1.45 0.85 6.02
CA ALA A 33 1.00 -0.01 4.94
C ALA A 33 1.76 0.27 3.64
N TYR A 34 2.06 1.54 3.36
CA TYR A 34 2.85 1.88 2.20
C TYR A 34 4.24 1.22 2.27
N GLU A 35 4.90 1.33 3.41
CA GLU A 35 6.21 0.71 3.60
C GLU A 35 6.14 -0.79 3.42
N ILE A 36 5.15 -1.43 4.03
CA ILE A 36 4.99 -2.88 3.95
C ILE A 36 4.76 -3.33 2.52
N ASN A 37 3.89 -2.63 1.81
CA ASN A 37 3.61 -2.96 0.42
C ASN A 37 4.82 -2.75 -0.47
N LEU A 38 5.54 -1.64 -0.28
CA LEU A 38 6.73 -1.37 -1.07
C LEU A 38 7.80 -2.44 -0.84
N ASP A 39 8.03 -2.80 0.41
CA ASP A 39 9.03 -3.81 0.74
C ASP A 39 8.68 -5.16 0.11
N TYR A 40 7.41 -5.53 0.14
CA TYR A 40 6.99 -6.77 -0.49
C TYR A 40 7.21 -6.72 -2.01
N LEU A 41 6.76 -5.64 -2.65
CA LEU A 41 6.90 -5.54 -4.10
C LEU A 41 8.36 -5.54 -4.52
N MET A 42 9.23 -4.93 -3.74
CA MET A 42 10.66 -4.95 -4.02
C MET A 42 11.29 -6.32 -3.81
N SER A 43 10.66 -7.17 -3.01
CA SER A 43 11.21 -8.50 -2.71
C SER A 43 10.86 -9.54 -3.77
N VAL A 44 9.91 -9.26 -4.66
CA VAL A 44 9.45 -10.24 -5.64
C VAL A 44 10.28 -10.13 -6.90
N ASN A 45 11.09 -11.15 -7.17
CA ASN A 45 11.91 -11.20 -8.38
C ASN A 45 11.43 -12.25 -9.37
N SER A 46 10.69 -13.25 -8.89
CA SER A 46 10.17 -14.30 -9.75
C SER A 46 8.93 -14.90 -9.11
N MET A 47 8.27 -15.81 -9.82
CA MET A 47 7.04 -16.46 -9.33
C MET A 47 7.25 -17.15 -7.99
N VAL A 48 8.42 -17.69 -7.73
CA VAL A 48 8.66 -18.41 -6.48
C VAL A 48 8.60 -17.49 -5.27
N ASP A 49 8.78 -16.18 -5.47
CA ASP A 49 8.75 -15.22 -4.36
C ASP A 49 7.36 -14.80 -3.97
N LEU A 50 6.34 -15.14 -4.78
CA LEU A 50 5.01 -14.55 -4.61
C LEU A 50 4.37 -14.87 -3.27
N TYR A 51 4.43 -16.12 -2.84
CA TYR A 51 3.72 -16.57 -1.66
C TYR A 51 4.63 -17.31 -0.69
N GLY A 52 5.92 -16.99 -0.73
CA GLY A 52 6.90 -17.58 0.18
C GLY A 52 7.09 -16.72 1.42
N ALA A 53 8.32 -16.70 1.91
CA ALA A 53 8.65 -16.04 3.17
C ALA A 53 8.29 -14.56 3.17
N ASN A 54 8.55 -13.87 2.06
CA ASN A 54 8.29 -12.43 2.02
C ASN A 54 6.81 -12.10 2.07
N TRP A 55 5.97 -12.94 1.47
CA TRP A 55 4.53 -12.78 1.58
C TRP A 55 4.04 -13.06 3.01
N THR A 56 4.59 -14.10 3.63
CA THR A 56 4.28 -14.41 5.02
C THR A 56 4.68 -13.25 5.94
N HIS A 57 5.85 -12.68 5.72
CA HIS A 57 6.31 -11.52 6.49
C HIS A 57 5.39 -10.33 6.29
N ARG A 58 4.95 -10.09 5.06
CA ARG A 58 3.99 -9.03 4.77
C ARG A 58 2.71 -9.20 5.58
N ASN A 59 2.20 -10.42 5.61
CA ASN A 59 0.97 -10.71 6.35
C ASN A 59 1.16 -10.54 7.85
N MET A 60 2.32 -10.92 8.37
CA MET A 60 2.63 -10.70 9.77
C MET A 60 2.67 -9.22 10.08
N ASP A 61 3.32 -8.43 9.23
CA ASP A 61 3.38 -6.98 9.42
C ASP A 61 1.98 -6.39 9.43
N PHE A 62 1.13 -6.78 8.48
CA PHE A 62 -0.24 -6.28 8.46
C PHE A 62 -1.02 -6.71 9.70
N ASN A 63 -0.78 -7.91 10.19
CA ASN A 63 -1.44 -8.33 11.42
C ASN A 63 -1.03 -7.47 12.60
N TYR A 64 0.21 -6.98 12.62
CA TYR A 64 0.67 -6.12 13.71
C TYR A 64 0.10 -4.69 13.62
N ILE A 65 -0.15 -4.19 12.42
CA ILE A 65 -0.59 -2.81 12.28
C ILE A 65 -2.09 -2.64 12.12
N LEU A 66 -2.83 -3.72 11.85
CA LEU A 66 -4.27 -3.65 11.63
C LEU A 66 -5.01 -4.19 12.84
N CYS A 67 -6.18 -3.68 13.10
CA CYS A 67 -7.04 -4.28 14.12
C CYS A 67 -7.74 -5.50 13.52
N ASP A 68 -8.48 -6.23 14.36
CA ASP A 68 -9.02 -7.53 13.98
C ASP A 68 -9.91 -7.47 12.74
N TRP A 69 -10.86 -6.53 12.70
CA TRP A 69 -11.77 -6.49 11.57
C TRP A 69 -11.04 -6.03 10.29
N GLN A 70 -10.06 -5.15 10.44
CA GLN A 70 -9.28 -4.69 9.30
C GLN A 70 -8.47 -5.85 8.72
N TYR A 71 -7.86 -6.64 9.58
CA TYR A 71 -7.04 -7.76 9.11
C TYR A 71 -7.90 -8.83 8.44
N ARG A 72 -9.08 -9.11 8.99
CA ARG A 72 -10.00 -10.05 8.35
C ARG A 72 -10.43 -9.54 6.98
N ALA A 73 -10.79 -8.27 6.88
CA ALA A 73 -11.17 -7.68 5.60
C ALA A 73 -10.03 -7.70 4.60
N TYR A 74 -8.81 -7.46 5.08
CA TYR A 74 -7.62 -7.55 4.25
C TYR A 74 -7.45 -8.96 3.67
N MET A 75 -7.57 -9.97 4.52
CA MET A 75 -7.41 -11.36 4.06
C MET A 75 -8.51 -11.78 3.10
N GLU A 76 -9.70 -11.26 3.28
CA GLU A 76 -10.85 -11.62 2.43
C GLU A 76 -10.83 -10.93 1.07
N ALA A 77 -10.13 -9.82 0.96
CA ALA A 77 -9.99 -9.11 -0.31
C ALA A 77 -8.79 -9.64 -1.06
N ASN A 78 -9.04 -10.55 -2.00
CA ASN A 78 -7.94 -11.23 -2.69
C ASN A 78 -7.01 -10.24 -3.39
N TYR A 79 -7.55 -9.12 -3.89
CA TYR A 79 -6.73 -8.11 -4.57
C TYR A 79 -5.81 -7.36 -3.59
N PHE A 80 -6.05 -7.45 -2.28
CA PHE A 80 -5.12 -6.95 -1.26
C PHE A 80 -4.21 -8.05 -0.75
N TYR A 81 -4.78 -9.21 -0.48
CA TYR A 81 -4.07 -10.31 0.17
C TYR A 81 -3.05 -10.96 -0.77
N ARG A 82 -3.43 -11.11 -2.05
CA ARG A 82 -2.55 -11.65 -3.10
C ARG A 82 -2.46 -10.64 -4.23
N PRO A 83 -1.69 -9.56 -4.02
CA PRO A 83 -1.74 -8.43 -4.95
C PRO A 83 -1.09 -8.70 -6.29
N LEU A 84 -0.14 -9.64 -6.34
CA LEU A 84 0.53 -9.98 -7.58
C LEU A 84 0.26 -11.42 -7.93
N ARG A 85 0.13 -11.72 -9.22
CA ARG A 85 0.10 -13.09 -9.70
C ARG A 85 0.76 -13.15 -11.06
N TRP A 86 1.24 -14.33 -11.39
CA TRP A 86 1.83 -14.59 -12.70
C TRP A 86 0.87 -15.49 -13.45
N ASP A 87 0.41 -15.05 -14.60
CA ASP A 87 -0.56 -15.82 -15.36
C ASP A 87 -0.38 -15.53 -16.84
N ALA A 88 -0.41 -16.57 -17.67
CA ALA A 88 -0.31 -16.44 -19.13
C ALA A 88 0.92 -15.64 -19.58
N GLY A 89 2.02 -15.79 -18.83
CA GLY A 89 3.28 -15.13 -19.22
C GLY A 89 3.41 -13.69 -18.75
N TYR A 90 2.47 -13.20 -17.95
CA TYR A 90 2.48 -11.80 -17.52
C TYR A 90 2.26 -11.67 -16.01
N TRP A 91 2.84 -10.61 -15.47
CA TRP A 91 2.52 -10.18 -14.12
C TRP A 91 1.19 -9.45 -14.13
N HIS A 92 0.35 -9.78 -13.14
CA HIS A 92 -0.94 -9.10 -12.97
C HIS A 92 -0.97 -8.48 -11.58
N PHE A 93 -1.25 -7.19 -11.53
CA PHE A 93 -1.44 -6.47 -10.27
C PHE A 93 -2.93 -6.38 -10.02
N SER A 94 -3.44 -7.24 -9.15
CA SER A 94 -4.87 -7.55 -9.05
C SER A 94 -5.74 -6.36 -8.70
N VAL A 95 -5.20 -5.40 -7.96
CA VAL A 95 -5.98 -4.23 -7.56
C VAL A 95 -6.39 -3.39 -8.77
N TYR A 96 -5.65 -3.48 -9.88
CA TYR A 96 -6.01 -2.74 -11.10
C TYR A 96 -7.31 -3.25 -11.74
N ALA A 97 -7.64 -4.51 -11.54
CA ALA A 97 -8.92 -5.02 -12.04
C ALA A 97 -10.08 -4.49 -11.20
N ARG A 98 -9.86 -4.36 -9.90
CA ARG A 98 -10.87 -3.85 -8.98
C ARG A 98 -11.05 -2.33 -9.15
N TYR A 99 -9.95 -1.64 -9.43
CA TYR A 99 -9.93 -0.17 -9.58
C TYR A 99 -9.25 0.17 -10.90
N PRO A 100 -10.00 0.20 -12.00
CA PRO A 100 -9.38 0.38 -13.32
C PRO A 100 -8.82 1.77 -13.59
N ARG A 101 -9.29 2.78 -12.86
CA ARG A 101 -8.77 4.13 -13.04
C ARG A 101 -7.47 4.29 -12.26
N ARG A 102 -6.36 4.02 -12.92
CA ARG A 102 -5.04 4.02 -12.28
C ARG A 102 -4.55 5.40 -11.91
N ASP A 103 -5.18 6.44 -12.43
CA ASP A 103 -4.84 7.83 -12.13
C ASP A 103 -5.71 8.42 -11.02
N TYR A 104 -6.63 7.65 -10.47
CA TYR A 104 -7.49 8.15 -9.41
C TYR A 104 -6.97 7.72 -8.04
N TYR A 105 -6.82 8.68 -7.15
CA TYR A 105 -6.38 8.43 -5.77
C TYR A 105 -7.33 9.13 -4.82
N TYR A 106 -7.68 8.45 -3.73
CA TYR A 106 -8.50 9.03 -2.68
C TYR A 106 -7.70 10.01 -1.83
N PHE A 107 -6.41 9.71 -1.63
CA PHE A 107 -5.58 10.43 -0.66
C PHE A 107 -4.30 10.90 -1.33
N GLY A 108 -3.54 11.70 -0.62
CA GLY A 108 -2.28 12.18 -1.14
C GLY A 108 -1.13 11.23 -0.82
N ARG A 109 0.04 11.56 -1.32
CA ARG A 109 1.23 10.75 -1.06
C ARG A 109 1.70 10.93 0.38
N PRO A 110 2.22 9.86 1.00
CA PRO A 110 2.87 10.01 2.30
C PRO A 110 4.08 10.93 2.19
N SER A 111 4.42 11.58 3.28
CA SER A 111 5.53 12.54 3.28
C SER A 111 6.86 11.91 2.92
N PHE A 112 7.03 10.63 3.19
CA PHE A 112 8.28 9.92 2.91
C PHE A 112 8.22 9.06 1.65
N TYR A 113 7.26 9.33 0.78
CA TYR A 113 7.00 8.51 -0.41
C TYR A 113 8.27 8.26 -1.23
N SER A 114 9.04 9.28 -1.51
CA SER A 114 10.22 9.14 -2.35
C SER A 114 11.48 8.76 -1.57
N ALA A 115 11.46 8.93 -0.26
CA ALA A 115 12.66 8.73 0.55
C ALA A 115 12.77 7.33 1.12
N TYR A 116 11.66 6.66 1.36
CA TYR A 116 11.70 5.35 1.99
C TYR A 116 12.31 4.31 1.04
N CYS A 117 13.30 3.61 1.50
CA CYS A 117 14.01 2.61 0.73
C CYS A 117 14.28 1.35 1.55
N GLY A 118 13.26 0.85 2.25
CA GLY A 118 13.36 -0.46 2.88
C GLY A 118 13.96 -0.50 4.26
N ALA A 119 14.06 0.65 4.93
CA ALA A 119 14.69 0.70 6.26
C ALA A 119 13.95 -0.15 7.29
N HIS A 120 12.66 -0.38 7.11
CA HIS A 120 11.85 -1.14 8.05
C HIS A 120 11.54 -2.56 7.54
N SER A 121 12.23 -2.99 6.51
CA SER A 121 12.04 -4.35 5.99
C SER A 121 12.60 -5.37 6.98
N TRP A 122 12.13 -6.59 6.87
CA TRP A 122 12.63 -7.68 7.71
C TRP A 122 14.12 -7.87 7.52
N ARG A 123 14.58 -7.79 6.28
CA ARG A 123 16.00 -7.95 6.00
C ARG A 123 16.85 -6.92 6.73
N MET A 124 16.36 -5.68 6.80
CA MET A 124 17.10 -4.61 7.45
C MET A 124 16.87 -4.56 8.96
N ASN A 125 15.98 -5.40 9.48
CA ASN A 125 15.63 -5.39 10.91
C ASN A 125 15.94 -6.76 11.55
N GLY A 126 17.00 -7.42 11.11
CA GLY A 126 17.44 -8.67 11.73
C GLY A 126 16.46 -9.81 11.57
N ASP A 127 15.76 -9.87 10.46
CA ASP A 127 14.78 -10.90 10.15
C ASP A 127 13.62 -10.90 11.15
N ARG A 128 13.22 -9.72 11.58
CA ARG A 128 12.09 -9.52 12.48
C ARG A 128 11.24 -8.38 11.97
N SER A 129 9.97 -8.36 12.38
CA SER A 129 9.09 -7.28 12.01
C SER A 129 9.47 -5.98 12.74
N TRP A 130 9.65 -4.93 11.97
CA TRP A 130 9.80 -3.59 12.51
C TRP A 130 8.55 -3.16 13.29
N TYR A 131 7.37 -3.67 12.89
CA TYR A 131 6.09 -3.20 13.42
C TYR A 131 5.66 -3.92 14.69
N TYR A 132 6.32 -5.00 15.05
CA TYR A 132 5.98 -5.73 16.25
C TYR A 132 6.14 -4.83 17.48
N GLY A 133 5.10 -4.75 18.27
CA GLY A 133 5.14 -3.96 19.51
C GLY A 133 4.99 -2.46 19.33
N ARG A 134 4.85 -1.97 18.10
CA ARG A 134 4.60 -0.55 17.88
C ARG A 134 3.11 -0.32 17.87
N ASP A 135 2.67 0.65 18.67
CA ASP A 135 1.25 0.86 18.85
C ASP A 135 0.68 1.75 17.74
N LEU A 136 0.09 1.11 16.75
CA LEU A 136 -0.66 1.81 15.71
C LEU A 136 -2.15 1.63 15.88
N PHE A 137 -2.56 1.09 17.03
CA PHE A 137 -3.96 0.69 17.23
C PHE A 137 -4.71 1.57 18.21
N TYR A 138 -4.09 2.59 18.75
CA TYR A 138 -4.73 3.31 19.85
C TYR A 138 -6.10 3.88 19.45
N GLY A 139 -6.33 4.07 18.18
CA GLY A 139 -7.61 4.57 17.71
C GLY A 139 -8.69 3.52 17.55
N ARG A 140 -8.33 2.24 17.50
CA ARG A 140 -9.30 1.21 17.14
C ARG A 140 -10.36 0.96 18.21
N ASN A 141 -10.05 1.24 19.45
CA ASN A 141 -11.00 1.07 20.54
C ASN A 141 -11.63 2.39 20.97
N ASN A 142 -11.37 3.44 20.23
CA ASN A 142 -11.91 4.76 20.52
C ASN A 142 -13.19 4.96 19.73
N SER A 143 -14.31 5.13 20.42
CA SER A 143 -15.58 5.29 19.77
C SER A 143 -15.66 6.55 18.89
N ASN A 144 -14.76 7.50 19.12
CA ASN A 144 -14.69 8.73 18.32
C ASN A 144 -13.65 8.65 17.21
N TYR A 145 -13.12 7.46 16.97
CA TYR A 145 -12.12 7.28 15.93
C TYR A 145 -12.72 7.45 14.55
N TYR A 146 -12.08 8.26 13.73
CA TYR A 146 -12.39 8.39 12.32
C TYR A 146 -11.17 7.99 11.51
N GLY A 147 -11.34 7.00 10.63
CA GLY A 147 -10.29 6.63 9.71
C GLY A 147 -10.28 7.52 8.49
N MET A 148 -9.37 7.21 7.59
CA MET A 148 -9.19 8.02 6.38
C MET A 148 -10.42 7.98 5.48
N ARG A 149 -11.10 6.84 5.36
CA ARG A 149 -12.34 6.79 4.58
C ARG A 149 -13.42 7.68 5.18
N ASP A 150 -13.56 7.64 6.50
CA ASP A 150 -14.55 8.49 7.17
C ASP A 150 -14.27 9.95 6.89
N ASN A 151 -13.01 10.34 6.97
CA ASN A 151 -12.61 11.72 6.71
C ASN A 151 -12.78 12.09 5.26
N PHE A 152 -12.50 11.17 4.36
CA PHE A 152 -12.74 11.39 2.94
C PHE A 152 -14.24 11.65 2.69
N ASN A 153 -15.10 10.84 3.28
CA ASN A 153 -16.55 10.96 3.08
C ASN A 153 -17.10 12.23 3.71
N ARG A 154 -16.42 12.79 4.69
CA ARG A 154 -16.79 14.06 5.30
C ARG A 154 -16.24 15.27 4.57
N GLY A 155 -15.52 15.05 3.47
CA GLY A 155 -14.94 16.13 2.70
C GLY A 155 -13.62 16.67 3.24
N TYR A 156 -13.00 15.95 4.15
CA TYR A 156 -11.74 16.39 4.76
C TYR A 156 -10.61 16.50 3.75
N TYR A 157 -10.54 15.58 2.81
CA TYR A 157 -9.49 15.59 1.81
C TYR A 157 -9.89 16.47 0.65
N ASN A 158 -8.95 17.28 0.17
CA ASN A 158 -9.20 18.18 -0.93
C ASN A 158 -9.48 17.38 -2.19
N ARG A 159 -10.48 17.78 -2.94
CA ARG A 159 -10.84 17.11 -4.18
C ARG A 159 -9.74 17.10 -5.20
N GLY A 160 -8.82 18.03 -5.16
CA GLY A 160 -7.67 18.02 -6.01
C GLY A 160 -6.79 16.81 -5.81
N TYR A 161 -6.82 16.22 -4.65
CA TYR A 161 -6.09 14.98 -4.39
C TYR A 161 -6.82 13.77 -4.94
N ASN A 162 -8.12 13.85 -5.11
CA ASN A 162 -8.89 12.74 -5.63
C ASN A 162 -8.64 12.53 -7.10
N ASN A 163 -8.15 13.56 -7.77
CA ASN A 163 -7.74 13.47 -9.14
C ASN A 163 -6.23 13.55 -9.16
N TYR A 164 -5.60 12.43 -9.34
CA TYR A 164 -4.16 12.35 -9.20
C TYR A 164 -3.42 13.19 -10.22
N SER A 165 -4.01 13.48 -11.32
CA SER A 165 -3.35 14.32 -12.32
C SER A 165 -3.03 15.69 -11.77
N SER A 166 -3.87 16.27 -10.90
CA SER A 166 -3.52 17.54 -10.27
C SER A 166 -2.38 17.38 -9.27
N TYR A 167 -2.34 16.26 -8.60
CA TYR A 167 -1.29 15.98 -7.66
C TYR A 167 0.04 15.77 -8.37
N ASP A 168 -0.01 15.17 -9.53
CA ASP A 168 1.16 14.85 -10.33
C ASP A 168 1.97 16.05 -10.73
N TYR A 169 1.39 17.22 -10.75
CA TYR A 169 2.13 18.40 -11.16
C TYR A 169 3.32 18.68 -10.29
N ASN A 170 3.33 18.15 -9.10
CA ASN A 170 4.37 18.40 -8.13
C ASN A 170 5.44 17.34 -8.12
N TYR A 171 5.40 16.41 -9.07
CA TYR A 171 6.33 15.28 -9.10
C TYR A 171 6.88 15.11 -10.50
N PRO A 172 8.00 14.43 -10.62
CA PRO A 172 8.51 14.08 -11.93
C PRO A 172 7.46 13.30 -12.69
N GLN A 173 7.18 13.70 -13.88
CA GLN A 173 6.03 13.21 -14.58
C GLN A 173 6.21 11.87 -15.25
N ASP A 174 7.42 11.54 -15.49
CA ASP A 174 7.74 10.23 -15.99
C ASP A 174 7.33 9.14 -15.06
N ASN A 175 7.05 9.48 -13.80
CA ASN A 175 6.62 8.49 -12.83
C ASN A 175 5.15 8.22 -12.87
N ARG A 176 4.47 8.61 -13.86
CA ARG A 176 3.04 8.49 -13.87
C ARG A 176 2.60 7.06 -13.80
N PRO A 177 1.52 6.80 -13.04
CA PRO A 177 1.06 5.44 -12.86
C PRO A 177 0.75 4.70 -14.13
N ARG A 178 0.29 5.40 -15.15
CA ARG A 178 -0.08 4.71 -16.39
C ARG A 178 1.09 4.05 -17.09
N SER A 179 2.32 4.42 -16.76
CA SER A 179 3.45 3.73 -17.32
C SER A 179 3.56 2.31 -16.82
N PHE A 180 2.79 1.97 -15.82
CA PHE A 180 2.71 0.63 -15.30
C PHE A 180 1.60 -0.16 -15.90
N GLY A 181 0.88 0.40 -16.83
CA GLY A 181 -0.25 -0.27 -17.38
C GLY A 181 0.06 -1.61 -17.99
N ASN A 182 1.30 -1.87 -18.20
CA ASN A 182 1.73 -3.09 -18.85
C ASN A 182 2.00 -4.24 -17.92
N GLN A 183 1.81 -4.05 -16.68
CA GLN A 183 2.10 -5.10 -15.74
C GLN A 183 1.01 -6.10 -15.60
#